data_4b87baa0ba1a896fbc33d88595108b7a
#
_entry.id   4b87baa0ba1a896fbc33d88595108b7a
#
_cell.length_a   1.000
_cell.length_b   1.000
_cell.length_c   1.000
_cell.angle_alpha   90.00
_cell.angle_beta   90.00
_cell.angle_gamma   90.00
#
_symmetry.space_group_name_H-M   'P 1'
#
loop_
_entity.id
_entity.type
_entity.pdbx_description
1 polymer ?
#
loop_
_entity_poly.entity_id
_entity_poly.type
_entity_poly.pdbx_seq_one_letter_code
_entity_poly.pdbx_strand_id
1 'polypeptide(L)'
;SEMCIRDRASDVATLAARKALDDAGVGVDKVGLLVNTSVSRDYLEPSTASIVSGNLGVGDECMTFDVANACLAFINGMDIAARMLERGEIDYALVVDGETANLVYEKTLERMTSPDVTEQQFRDEMAALTLGCGAAAMVLARRELVPDAPRYKGGVTRSATEFNQLCRGNLDRMVTDTRMLLIEGIKLATKTFAAAKVALGWAVEELDQFVIHQVSRPHTQAFIKSLGVDPKKVMTIFGEHGNIGPASVPIVLSKLKELGRLKKGDRIALLGIGSGLNCSMAEVEW
;
A
#
# COMPACT_ATOMS: atom_id res chain seq x y z
N SER A 1 13.20 -4.47 14.55
CA SER A 1 13.15 -3.35 15.49
C SER A 1 12.15 -3.65 16.59
N GLU A 2 12.36 -3.15 17.79
CA GLU A 2 11.50 -3.39 18.96
C GLU A 2 10.06 -2.89 18.77
N MET A 3 9.81 -1.97 17.83
CA MET A 3 8.48 -1.45 17.48
C MET A 3 7.51 -2.52 17.01
N CYS A 4 7.98 -3.55 16.30
CA CYS A 4 7.09 -4.59 15.77
C CYS A 4 6.51 -5.55 16.82
N ILE A 5 7.07 -5.61 18.02
CA ILE A 5 6.77 -6.70 18.97
C ILE A 5 5.56 -6.41 19.88
N ARG A 6 5.10 -5.16 19.98
CA ARG A 6 4.03 -4.77 20.91
C ARG A 6 2.99 -3.82 20.34
N ASP A 7 3.27 -3.16 19.21
CA ASP A 7 2.40 -2.12 18.68
C ASP A 7 1.27 -2.74 17.86
N ARG A 8 0.09 -2.15 17.97
CA ARG A 8 -1.07 -2.47 17.15
C ARG A 8 -0.98 -1.75 15.81
N ALA A 9 -1.72 -2.24 14.81
CA ALA A 9 -1.80 -1.57 13.51
C ALA A 9 -2.26 -0.11 13.64
N SER A 10 -3.23 0.16 14.51
CA SER A 10 -3.71 1.52 14.78
C SER A 10 -2.67 2.41 15.45
N ASP A 11 -1.80 1.87 16.32
CA ASP A 11 -0.77 2.66 17.00
C ASP A 11 0.25 3.19 16.01
N VAL A 12 0.81 2.31 15.16
CA VAL A 12 1.80 2.70 14.16
C VAL A 12 1.19 3.58 13.05
N ALA A 13 -0.06 3.33 12.65
CA ALA A 13 -0.79 4.20 11.72
C ALA A 13 -1.00 5.59 12.31
N THR A 14 -1.33 5.70 13.61
CA THR A 14 -1.49 6.99 14.31
C THR A 14 -0.19 7.79 14.33
N LEU A 15 0.95 7.13 14.58
CA LEU A 15 2.26 7.78 14.56
C LEU A 15 2.60 8.32 13.17
N ALA A 16 2.38 7.53 12.12
CA ALA A 16 2.59 7.95 10.74
C ALA A 16 1.66 9.12 10.37
N ALA A 17 0.40 9.06 10.82
CA ALA A 17 -0.60 10.11 10.58
C ALA A 17 -0.20 11.44 11.21
N ARG A 18 0.24 11.45 12.47
CA ARG A 18 0.74 12.68 13.13
C ARG A 18 1.89 13.29 12.35
N LYS A 19 2.87 12.46 11.99
CA LYS A 19 4.01 12.94 11.19
C LYS A 19 3.56 13.52 9.85
N ALA A 20 2.64 12.89 9.15
CA ALA A 20 2.15 13.38 7.86
C ALA A 20 1.40 14.72 7.99
N LEU A 21 0.60 14.90 9.04
CA LEU A 21 -0.09 16.17 9.34
C LEU A 21 0.91 17.28 9.68
N ASP A 22 1.92 16.97 10.51
CA ASP A 22 2.98 17.91 10.87
C ASP A 22 3.80 18.34 9.64
N ASP A 23 4.22 17.36 8.81
CA ASP A 23 4.96 17.62 7.57
C ASP A 23 4.15 18.47 6.55
N ALA A 24 2.83 18.29 6.53
CA ALA A 24 1.92 19.04 5.67
C ALA A 24 1.52 20.42 6.25
N GLY A 25 1.76 20.67 7.54
CA GLY A 25 1.29 21.87 8.25
C GLY A 25 -0.25 21.95 8.32
N VAL A 26 -0.93 20.79 8.38
CA VAL A 26 -2.41 20.70 8.40
C VAL A 26 -2.88 20.33 9.80
N GLY A 27 -3.75 21.17 10.38
CA GLY A 27 -4.40 20.85 11.64
C GLY A 27 -5.34 19.65 11.51
N VAL A 28 -5.38 18.81 12.54
CA VAL A 28 -6.22 17.63 12.59
C VAL A 28 -7.71 17.96 12.45
N ASP A 29 -8.13 19.13 12.94
CA ASP A 29 -9.47 19.68 12.85
C ASP A 29 -9.95 19.97 11.42
N LYS A 30 -9.02 20.04 10.47
CA LYS A 30 -9.31 20.30 9.04
C LYS A 30 -9.50 19.01 8.21
N VAL A 31 -9.24 17.85 8.79
CA VAL A 31 -9.36 16.57 8.10
C VAL A 31 -10.83 16.20 7.95
N GLY A 32 -11.34 16.21 6.72
CA GLY A 32 -12.73 15.83 6.40
C GLY A 32 -12.90 14.34 6.09
N LEU A 33 -11.80 13.62 5.81
CA LEU A 33 -11.80 12.19 5.55
C LEU A 33 -10.55 11.54 6.14
N LEU A 34 -10.71 10.47 6.92
CA LEU A 34 -9.65 9.56 7.31
C LEU A 34 -9.94 8.16 6.78
N VAL A 35 -9.07 7.64 5.92
CA VAL A 35 -9.18 6.29 5.37
C VAL A 35 -7.99 5.47 5.83
N ASN A 36 -8.27 4.36 6.51
CA ASN A 36 -7.26 3.35 6.82
C ASN A 36 -7.24 2.28 5.74
N THR A 37 -6.05 1.87 5.32
CA THR A 37 -5.83 0.95 4.21
C THR A 37 -5.11 -0.33 4.63
N SER A 38 -4.88 -0.51 5.93
CA SER A 38 -4.13 -1.65 6.46
C SER A 38 -4.82 -2.99 6.19
N VAL A 39 -4.03 -4.00 5.85
CA VAL A 39 -4.45 -5.39 5.90
C VAL A 39 -4.52 -5.86 7.35
N SER A 40 -3.53 -5.47 8.15
CA SER A 40 -3.51 -5.70 9.59
C SER A 40 -4.62 -4.92 10.30
N ARG A 41 -5.29 -5.56 11.26
CA ARG A 41 -6.38 -4.97 12.03
C ARG A 41 -6.25 -5.32 13.50
N ASP A 42 -6.60 -4.36 14.36
CA ASP A 42 -6.65 -4.61 15.81
C ASP A 42 -7.89 -5.42 16.16
N TYR A 43 -9.02 -5.08 15.53
CA TYR A 43 -10.34 -5.66 15.74
C TYR A 43 -11.11 -5.77 14.42
N LEU A 44 -12.14 -6.59 14.39
CA LEU A 44 -13.16 -6.56 13.33
C LEU A 44 -14.07 -5.34 13.48
N GLU A 45 -14.36 -4.96 14.72
CA GLU A 45 -15.16 -3.80 15.15
C GLU A 45 -14.55 -3.21 16.43
N PRO A 46 -14.36 -1.88 16.50
CA PRO A 46 -14.58 -0.88 15.45
C PRO A 46 -13.55 -0.96 14.32
N SER A 47 -13.75 -0.17 13.23
CA SER A 47 -12.77 -0.03 12.16
C SER A 47 -11.45 0.52 12.70
N THR A 48 -10.32 0.13 12.08
CA THR A 48 -9.01 0.70 12.44
C THR A 48 -8.98 2.21 12.21
N ALA A 49 -9.65 2.71 11.17
CA ALA A 49 -9.81 4.15 10.92
C ALA A 49 -10.44 4.87 12.12
N SER A 50 -11.49 4.30 12.74
CA SER A 50 -12.15 4.90 13.91
C SER A 50 -11.21 4.99 15.12
N ILE A 51 -10.37 3.97 15.33
CA ILE A 51 -9.39 3.97 16.41
C ILE A 51 -8.33 5.05 16.16
N VAL A 52 -7.76 5.11 14.94
CA VAL A 52 -6.77 6.13 14.55
C VAL A 52 -7.37 7.53 14.67
N SER A 53 -8.62 7.72 14.23
CA SER A 53 -9.35 9.00 14.36
C SER A 53 -9.49 9.44 15.82
N GLY A 54 -9.88 8.52 16.69
CA GLY A 54 -9.95 8.77 18.13
C GLY A 54 -8.61 9.13 18.76
N ASN A 55 -7.54 8.41 18.38
CA ASN A 55 -6.19 8.66 18.85
C ASN A 55 -5.62 10.02 18.38
N LEU A 56 -6.04 10.49 17.19
CA LEU A 56 -5.67 11.79 16.65
C LEU A 56 -6.50 12.94 17.21
N GLY A 57 -7.75 12.67 17.58
CA GLY A 57 -8.71 13.68 17.98
C GLY A 57 -9.29 14.46 16.79
N VAL A 58 -9.60 13.77 15.68
CA VAL A 58 -10.28 14.40 14.53
C VAL A 58 -11.67 14.86 14.91
N GLY A 59 -12.20 15.89 14.22
CA GLY A 59 -13.54 16.43 14.45
C GLY A 59 -14.66 15.44 14.10
N ASP A 60 -15.85 15.69 14.62
CA ASP A 60 -17.06 14.88 14.42
C ASP A 60 -17.63 14.94 12.98
N GLU A 61 -17.21 15.91 12.18
CA GLU A 61 -17.53 16.01 10.75
C GLU A 61 -16.60 15.15 9.87
N CYS A 62 -15.53 14.58 10.42
CA CYS A 62 -14.60 13.73 9.69
C CYS A 62 -15.21 12.36 9.40
N MET A 63 -15.35 12.02 8.12
CA MET A 63 -15.75 10.68 7.70
C MET A 63 -14.59 9.70 7.91
N THR A 64 -14.84 8.54 8.58
CA THR A 64 -13.80 7.56 8.90
C THR A 64 -14.24 6.14 8.53
N PHE A 65 -13.42 5.44 7.74
CA PHE A 65 -13.67 4.03 7.38
C PHE A 65 -12.40 3.32 6.89
N ASP A 66 -12.44 1.97 6.90
CA ASP A 66 -11.38 1.14 6.32
C ASP A 66 -11.67 0.80 4.86
N VAL A 67 -10.64 0.82 4.03
CA VAL A 67 -10.65 0.29 2.66
C VAL A 67 -9.82 -0.97 2.62
N ALA A 68 -10.44 -2.09 2.31
CA ALA A 68 -9.79 -3.39 2.22
C ALA A 68 -9.63 -3.82 0.75
N ASN A 69 -8.41 -3.77 0.24
CA ASN A 69 -8.07 -4.34 -1.07
C ASN A 69 -6.62 -4.84 -1.08
N ALA A 70 -6.26 -5.63 -0.05
CA ALA A 70 -4.91 -6.18 0.12
C ALA A 70 -3.82 -5.13 -0.17
N CYS A 71 -2.74 -5.51 -0.86
CA CYS A 71 -1.55 -4.67 -1.06
C CYS A 71 -1.75 -3.41 -1.92
N LEU A 72 -2.93 -3.19 -2.50
CA LEU A 72 -3.22 -1.97 -3.27
C LEU A 72 -4.19 -1.01 -2.57
N ALA A 73 -4.60 -1.35 -1.34
CA ALA A 73 -5.58 -0.55 -0.62
C ALA A 73 -5.15 0.92 -0.45
N PHE A 74 -3.84 1.20 -0.27
CA PHE A 74 -3.35 2.57 -0.16
C PHE A 74 -3.59 3.39 -1.44
N ILE A 75 -3.30 2.82 -2.63
CA ILE A 75 -3.58 3.48 -3.92
C ILE A 75 -5.09 3.69 -4.07
N ASN A 76 -5.92 2.73 -3.66
CA ASN A 76 -7.36 2.87 -3.71
C ASN A 76 -7.88 3.92 -2.73
N GLY A 77 -7.31 4.01 -1.52
CA GLY A 77 -7.60 5.08 -0.56
C GLY A 77 -7.28 6.46 -1.11
N MET A 78 -6.14 6.61 -1.79
CA MET A 78 -5.79 7.84 -2.50
C MET A 78 -6.81 8.19 -3.60
N ASP A 79 -7.25 7.20 -4.40
CA ASP A 79 -8.21 7.43 -5.48
C ASP A 79 -9.60 7.84 -4.95
N ILE A 80 -10.06 7.22 -3.86
CA ILE A 80 -11.31 7.59 -3.18
C ILE A 80 -11.21 9.02 -2.63
N ALA A 81 -10.14 9.33 -1.89
CA ALA A 81 -9.90 10.65 -1.33
C ALA A 81 -9.84 11.74 -2.42
N ALA A 82 -9.10 11.46 -3.51
CA ALA A 82 -8.97 12.40 -4.63
C ALA A 82 -10.33 12.74 -5.26
N ARG A 83 -11.23 11.77 -5.43
CA ARG A 83 -12.58 12.00 -5.97
C ARG A 83 -13.44 12.89 -5.08
N MET A 84 -13.35 12.74 -3.76
CA MET A 84 -14.09 13.60 -2.80
C MET A 84 -13.51 15.02 -2.78
N LEU A 85 -12.17 15.15 -2.86
CA LEU A 85 -11.49 16.44 -2.97
C LEU A 85 -11.84 17.17 -4.28
N GLU A 86 -11.85 16.47 -5.42
CA GLU A 86 -12.22 17.03 -6.72
C GLU A 86 -13.67 17.52 -6.77
N ARG A 87 -14.57 16.86 -6.04
CA ARG A 87 -15.99 17.27 -5.92
C ARG A 87 -16.18 18.42 -4.92
N GLY A 88 -15.14 18.80 -4.19
CA GLY A 88 -15.22 19.84 -3.17
C GLY A 88 -16.03 19.44 -1.93
N GLU A 89 -16.20 18.14 -1.67
CA GLU A 89 -16.91 17.62 -0.49
C GLU A 89 -16.09 17.81 0.78
N ILE A 90 -14.75 17.77 0.65
CA ILE A 90 -13.78 17.94 1.72
C ILE A 90 -12.60 18.77 1.23
N ASP A 91 -11.87 19.40 2.15
CA ASP A 91 -10.68 20.18 1.86
C ASP A 91 -9.38 19.37 2.01
N TYR A 92 -9.34 18.49 3.00
CA TYR A 92 -8.21 17.62 3.31
C TYR A 92 -8.66 16.20 3.60
N ALA A 93 -7.88 15.24 3.11
CA ALA A 93 -8.03 13.82 3.42
C ALA A 93 -6.72 13.27 3.96
N LEU A 94 -6.83 12.32 4.89
CA LEU A 94 -5.72 11.58 5.47
C LEU A 94 -5.87 10.10 5.14
N VAL A 95 -4.96 9.56 4.32
CA VAL A 95 -4.87 8.14 4.01
C VAL A 95 -3.78 7.56 4.90
N VAL A 96 -4.12 6.56 5.71
CA VAL A 96 -3.21 5.94 6.68
C VAL A 96 -3.09 4.45 6.46
N ASP A 97 -1.95 3.91 6.85
CA ASP A 97 -1.66 2.48 6.77
C ASP A 97 -0.76 2.09 7.95
N GLY A 98 -1.07 0.97 8.60
CA GLY A 98 -0.23 0.41 9.64
C GLY A 98 -0.21 -1.11 9.56
N GLU A 99 0.94 -1.68 9.22
CA GLU A 99 1.11 -3.11 9.06
C GLU A 99 1.93 -3.70 10.20
N THR A 100 1.35 -4.73 10.84
CA THR A 100 2.01 -5.52 11.89
C THR A 100 1.86 -7.00 11.56
N ALA A 101 2.98 -7.69 11.36
CA ALA A 101 2.98 -9.10 10.94
C ALA A 101 3.10 -10.07 12.13
N ASN A 102 3.19 -9.58 13.37
CA ASN A 102 3.59 -10.37 14.53
C ASN A 102 2.73 -11.61 14.75
N LEU A 103 1.41 -11.45 14.82
CA LEU A 103 0.52 -12.56 15.14
C LEU A 103 0.56 -13.66 14.08
N VAL A 104 0.47 -13.29 12.80
CA VAL A 104 0.52 -14.27 11.71
C VAL A 104 1.89 -14.93 11.62
N TYR A 105 2.97 -14.18 11.90
CA TYR A 105 4.34 -14.70 11.94
C TYR A 105 4.51 -15.73 13.06
N GLU A 106 4.17 -15.38 14.29
CA GLU A 106 4.27 -16.26 15.47
C GLU A 106 3.45 -17.55 15.26
N LYS A 107 2.20 -17.40 14.84
CA LYS A 107 1.32 -18.56 14.60
C LYS A 107 1.79 -19.42 13.44
N THR A 108 2.39 -18.83 12.41
CA THR A 108 3.00 -19.60 11.33
C THR A 108 4.25 -20.34 11.82
N LEU A 109 5.10 -19.68 12.60
CA LEU A 109 6.31 -20.31 13.16
C LEU A 109 5.95 -21.47 14.09
N GLU A 110 4.94 -21.33 14.95
CA GLU A 110 4.42 -22.41 15.79
C GLU A 110 4.01 -23.64 14.94
N ARG A 111 3.25 -23.43 13.85
CA ARG A 111 2.85 -24.50 12.95
C ARG A 111 4.01 -25.14 12.19
N MET A 112 4.97 -24.30 11.74
CA MET A 112 6.14 -24.77 10.97
C MET A 112 7.15 -25.58 11.80
N THR A 113 7.16 -25.41 13.12
CA THR A 113 8.01 -26.17 14.05
C THR A 113 7.33 -27.43 14.58
N SER A 114 6.07 -27.68 14.21
CA SER A 114 5.38 -28.92 14.56
C SER A 114 6.03 -30.13 13.88
N PRO A 115 6.20 -31.27 14.57
CA PRO A 115 6.74 -32.49 13.96
C PRO A 115 5.85 -33.06 12.84
N ASP A 116 4.58 -32.68 12.79
CA ASP A 116 3.59 -33.14 11.81
C ASP A 116 3.49 -32.23 10.58
N VAL A 117 4.31 -31.17 10.47
CA VAL A 117 4.27 -30.27 9.32
C VAL A 117 4.65 -30.99 8.03
N THR A 118 3.81 -30.85 7.02
CA THR A 118 4.08 -31.41 5.69
C THR A 118 4.85 -30.41 4.83
N GLU A 119 5.57 -30.93 3.83
CA GLU A 119 6.25 -30.06 2.84
C GLU A 119 5.27 -29.13 2.12
N GLN A 120 4.06 -29.60 1.84
CA GLN A 120 3.04 -28.77 1.21
C GLN A 120 2.60 -27.62 2.12
N GLN A 121 2.33 -27.87 3.40
CA GLN A 121 2.00 -26.83 4.37
C GLN A 121 3.12 -25.80 4.49
N PHE A 122 4.39 -26.27 4.53
CA PHE A 122 5.53 -25.38 4.55
C PHE A 122 5.56 -24.46 3.33
N ARG A 123 5.37 -25.00 2.12
CA ARG A 123 5.34 -24.22 0.88
C ARG A 123 4.20 -23.20 0.86
N ASP A 124 3.02 -23.59 1.31
CA ASP A 124 1.82 -22.77 1.27
C ASP A 124 1.85 -21.61 2.27
N GLU A 125 2.49 -21.81 3.43
CA GLU A 125 2.49 -20.83 4.52
C GLU A 125 3.82 -20.05 4.63
N MET A 126 4.88 -20.45 3.93
CA MET A 126 6.20 -19.81 4.02
C MET A 126 6.17 -18.31 3.68
N ALA A 127 5.26 -17.87 2.82
CA ALA A 127 5.11 -16.47 2.46
C ALA A 127 4.76 -15.59 3.67
N ALA A 128 4.06 -16.12 4.67
CA ALA A 128 3.74 -15.42 5.91
C ALA A 128 4.99 -15.03 6.71
N LEU A 129 6.07 -15.83 6.63
CA LEU A 129 7.35 -15.55 7.31
C LEU A 129 8.16 -14.44 6.64
N THR A 130 7.72 -13.97 5.47
CA THR A 130 8.34 -12.86 4.74
C THR A 130 7.59 -11.53 4.91
N LEU A 131 6.50 -11.52 5.66
CA LEU A 131 5.77 -10.31 5.98
C LEU A 131 6.61 -9.41 6.89
N GLY A 132 6.47 -8.12 6.69
CA GLY A 132 7.14 -7.10 7.47
C GLY A 132 6.17 -6.19 8.20
N CYS A 133 6.72 -5.28 9.00
CA CYS A 133 5.97 -4.24 9.67
C CYS A 133 6.36 -2.87 9.12
N GLY A 134 5.40 -1.97 9.05
CA GLY A 134 5.64 -0.59 8.62
C GLY A 134 4.37 0.24 8.69
N ALA A 135 4.52 1.55 8.69
CA ALA A 135 3.40 2.46 8.66
C ALA A 135 3.68 3.63 7.73
N ALA A 136 2.65 4.12 7.09
CA ALA A 136 2.70 5.31 6.27
C ALA A 136 1.40 6.10 6.39
N ALA A 137 1.49 7.40 6.13
CA ALA A 137 0.33 8.24 5.97
C ALA A 137 0.59 9.31 4.90
N MET A 138 -0.47 9.76 4.27
CA MET A 138 -0.42 10.81 3.26
C MET A 138 -1.59 11.76 3.44
N VAL A 139 -1.28 13.06 3.50
CA VAL A 139 -2.27 14.12 3.41
C VAL A 139 -2.51 14.44 1.93
N LEU A 140 -3.76 14.41 1.51
CA LEU A 140 -4.22 14.92 0.23
C LEU A 140 -5.07 16.16 0.47
N ALA A 141 -4.97 17.14 -0.42
CA ALA A 141 -5.70 18.40 -0.32
C ALA A 141 -6.30 18.80 -1.66
N ARG A 142 -7.32 19.64 -1.62
CA ARG A 142 -7.83 20.27 -2.85
C ARG A 142 -6.72 21.11 -3.49
N ARG A 143 -6.66 21.06 -4.81
CA ARG A 143 -5.61 21.73 -5.61
C ARG A 143 -5.47 23.21 -5.31
N GLU A 144 -6.58 23.89 -5.09
CA GLU A 144 -6.63 25.33 -4.84
C GLU A 144 -5.92 25.73 -3.54
N LEU A 145 -5.89 24.81 -2.55
CA LEU A 145 -5.24 25.05 -1.25
C LEU A 145 -3.73 24.84 -1.29
N VAL A 146 -3.26 23.99 -2.22
CA VAL A 146 -1.85 23.56 -2.30
C VAL A 146 -1.36 23.54 -3.76
N PRO A 147 -1.36 24.69 -4.47
CA PRO A 147 -1.09 24.75 -5.90
C PRO A 147 0.30 24.25 -6.31
N ASP A 148 1.27 24.27 -5.41
CA ASP A 148 2.65 23.85 -5.66
C ASP A 148 2.99 22.44 -5.18
N ALA A 149 2.04 21.75 -4.51
CA ALA A 149 2.25 20.39 -4.04
C ALA A 149 2.24 19.36 -5.20
N PRO A 150 2.84 18.17 -4.99
CA PRO A 150 2.72 17.06 -5.93
C PRO A 150 1.25 16.75 -6.26
N ARG A 151 1.01 16.32 -7.50
CA ARG A 151 -0.35 16.11 -8.01
C ARG A 151 -0.64 14.63 -8.25
N TYR A 152 -1.69 14.10 -7.62
CA TYR A 152 -2.26 12.81 -7.97
C TYR A 152 -3.04 12.95 -9.30
N LYS A 153 -2.67 12.15 -10.29
CA LYS A 153 -3.22 12.21 -11.66
C LYS A 153 -4.35 11.19 -11.89
N GLY A 154 -4.66 10.39 -10.88
CA GLY A 154 -5.59 9.28 -11.00
C GLY A 154 -4.91 7.98 -11.35
N GLY A 155 -5.71 6.95 -11.60
CA GLY A 155 -5.21 5.62 -11.88
C GLY A 155 -6.20 4.73 -12.63
N VAL A 156 -5.76 3.52 -12.93
CA VAL A 156 -6.56 2.44 -13.52
C VAL A 156 -6.47 1.19 -12.68
N THR A 157 -7.57 0.46 -12.57
CA THR A 157 -7.64 -0.82 -11.85
C THR A 157 -8.18 -1.92 -12.76
N ARG A 158 -7.63 -3.12 -12.62
CA ARG A 158 -8.09 -4.35 -13.27
C ARG A 158 -8.14 -5.47 -12.24
N SER A 159 -9.08 -6.38 -12.42
CA SER A 159 -9.29 -7.53 -11.55
C SER A 159 -9.26 -8.83 -12.36
N ALA A 160 -8.83 -9.91 -11.69
CA ALA A 160 -8.85 -11.28 -12.16
C ALA A 160 -9.34 -12.15 -10.99
N THR A 161 -10.62 -11.98 -10.64
CA THR A 161 -11.23 -12.53 -9.41
C THR A 161 -11.41 -14.03 -9.43
N GLU A 162 -11.31 -14.67 -10.59
CA GLU A 162 -11.23 -16.11 -10.75
C GLU A 162 -10.03 -16.74 -10.02
N PHE A 163 -9.03 -15.92 -9.68
CA PHE A 163 -7.82 -16.31 -8.93
C PHE A 163 -7.86 -15.94 -7.44
N ASN A 164 -9.03 -15.68 -6.87
CA ASN A 164 -9.18 -15.22 -5.48
C ASN A 164 -8.67 -16.22 -4.43
N GLN A 165 -8.49 -17.48 -4.81
CA GLN A 165 -8.00 -18.53 -3.92
C GLN A 165 -6.47 -18.60 -3.80
N LEU A 166 -5.72 -17.90 -4.66
CA LEU A 166 -4.26 -18.01 -4.70
C LEU A 166 -3.53 -17.43 -3.49
N CYS A 167 -4.15 -16.45 -2.82
CA CYS A 167 -3.62 -15.91 -1.58
C CYS A 167 -4.79 -15.55 -0.66
N ARG A 168 -4.84 -16.19 0.50
CA ARG A 168 -5.88 -15.98 1.52
C ARG A 168 -5.22 -15.83 2.87
N GLY A 169 -5.63 -14.82 3.60
CA GLY A 169 -5.13 -14.53 4.94
C GLY A 169 -6.24 -14.26 5.93
N ASN A 170 -6.06 -14.76 7.15
CA ASN A 170 -6.75 -14.38 8.37
C ASN A 170 -5.74 -13.73 9.32
N LEU A 171 -6.18 -13.35 10.52
CA LEU A 171 -5.32 -12.71 11.50
C LEU A 171 -4.12 -13.60 11.93
N ASP A 172 -4.27 -14.91 11.88
CA ASP A 172 -3.31 -15.88 12.40
C ASP A 172 -2.71 -16.81 11.34
N ARG A 173 -3.20 -16.75 10.11
CA ARG A 173 -2.78 -17.67 9.05
C ARG A 173 -2.86 -17.04 7.68
N MET A 174 -1.81 -17.24 6.87
CA MET A 174 -1.80 -16.91 5.45
C MET A 174 -1.38 -18.12 4.63
N VAL A 175 -2.15 -18.41 3.58
CA VAL A 175 -1.88 -19.49 2.62
C VAL A 175 -1.74 -18.90 1.24
N THR A 176 -0.66 -19.22 0.54
CA THR A 176 -0.31 -18.61 -0.74
C THR A 176 0.26 -19.61 -1.74
N ASP A 177 -0.38 -19.77 -2.89
CA ASP A 177 0.26 -20.37 -4.05
C ASP A 177 1.17 -19.32 -4.73
N THR A 178 2.38 -19.22 -4.22
CA THR A 178 3.36 -18.20 -4.65
C THR A 178 3.69 -18.30 -6.14
N ARG A 179 3.70 -19.51 -6.71
CA ARG A 179 4.01 -19.73 -8.12
C ARG A 179 2.89 -19.23 -9.02
N MET A 180 1.66 -19.64 -8.75
CA MET A 180 0.50 -19.21 -9.56
C MET A 180 0.22 -17.72 -9.36
N LEU A 181 0.40 -17.21 -8.14
CA LEU A 181 0.28 -15.78 -7.85
C LEU A 181 1.23 -14.94 -8.72
N LEU A 182 2.48 -15.39 -8.89
CA LEU A 182 3.45 -14.71 -9.76
C LEU A 182 3.01 -14.75 -11.23
N ILE A 183 2.60 -15.92 -11.74
CA ILE A 183 2.24 -16.11 -13.15
C ILE A 183 1.01 -15.27 -13.52
N GLU A 184 -0.08 -15.41 -12.77
CA GLU A 184 -1.34 -14.72 -13.05
C GLU A 184 -1.25 -13.24 -12.69
N GLY A 185 -0.48 -12.90 -11.65
CA GLY A 185 -0.18 -11.53 -11.28
C GLY A 185 0.54 -10.76 -12.39
N ILE A 186 1.57 -11.34 -13.04
CA ILE A 186 2.26 -10.70 -14.17
C ILE A 186 1.32 -10.50 -15.36
N LYS A 187 0.45 -11.48 -15.67
CA LYS A 187 -0.53 -11.33 -16.75
C LYS A 187 -1.49 -10.16 -16.48
N LEU A 188 -2.00 -10.07 -15.25
CA LEU A 188 -2.88 -8.98 -14.85
C LEU A 188 -2.16 -7.63 -14.86
N ALA A 189 -0.92 -7.58 -14.33
CA ALA A 189 -0.10 -6.37 -14.33
C ALA A 189 0.18 -5.86 -15.75
N THR A 190 0.51 -6.75 -16.69
CA THR A 190 0.73 -6.39 -18.10
C THR A 190 -0.53 -5.79 -18.73
N LYS A 191 -1.71 -6.38 -18.47
CA LYS A 191 -3.00 -5.84 -18.95
C LYS A 191 -3.31 -4.47 -18.33
N THR A 192 -3.04 -4.31 -17.04
CA THR A 192 -3.28 -3.04 -16.32
C THR A 192 -2.33 -1.97 -16.81
N PHE A 193 -1.05 -2.31 -17.04
CA PHE A 193 -0.05 -1.39 -17.57
C PHE A 193 -0.40 -0.89 -18.99
N ALA A 194 -0.88 -1.79 -19.84
CA ALA A 194 -1.37 -1.40 -21.18
C ALA A 194 -2.55 -0.41 -21.07
N ALA A 195 -3.47 -0.62 -20.12
CA ALA A 195 -4.56 0.32 -19.87
C ALA A 195 -4.08 1.66 -19.30
N ALA A 196 -3.08 1.64 -18.39
CA ALA A 196 -2.49 2.84 -17.83
C ALA A 196 -1.76 3.67 -18.89
N LYS A 197 -1.07 3.04 -19.83
CA LYS A 197 -0.45 3.72 -20.99
C LYS A 197 -1.48 4.55 -21.77
N VAL A 198 -2.67 4.01 -21.97
CA VAL A 198 -3.74 4.72 -22.70
C VAL A 198 -4.37 5.81 -21.82
N ALA A 199 -4.75 5.46 -20.59
CA ALA A 199 -5.53 6.36 -19.74
C ALA A 199 -4.71 7.53 -19.18
N LEU A 200 -3.41 7.31 -18.89
CA LEU A 200 -2.51 8.29 -18.26
C LEU A 200 -1.46 8.82 -19.25
N GLY A 201 -1.52 8.40 -20.52
CA GLY A 201 -0.56 8.83 -21.53
C GLY A 201 0.88 8.39 -21.21
N TRP A 202 1.07 7.18 -20.69
CA TRP A 202 2.40 6.72 -20.29
C TRP A 202 3.25 6.27 -21.49
N ALA A 203 4.39 6.92 -21.67
CA ALA A 203 5.54 6.36 -22.33
C ALA A 203 6.54 5.94 -21.24
N VAL A 204 7.02 4.70 -21.26
CA VAL A 204 7.85 4.12 -20.17
C VAL A 204 9.12 4.94 -19.96
N GLU A 205 9.65 5.49 -21.02
CA GLU A 205 10.88 6.29 -21.05
C GLU A 205 10.71 7.64 -20.35
N GLU A 206 9.47 8.19 -20.38
CA GLU A 206 9.10 9.49 -19.80
C GLU A 206 8.72 9.42 -18.31
N LEU A 207 8.58 8.23 -17.77
CA LEU A 207 8.36 8.03 -16.34
C LEU A 207 9.70 8.03 -15.61
N ASP A 208 9.83 8.86 -14.57
CA ASP A 208 11.11 9.08 -13.86
C ASP A 208 11.35 8.05 -12.78
N GLN A 209 10.30 7.63 -12.06
CA GLN A 209 10.37 6.61 -11.02
C GLN A 209 9.18 5.63 -11.13
N PHE A 210 9.45 4.38 -10.76
CA PHE A 210 8.43 3.34 -10.61
C PHE A 210 8.41 2.87 -9.15
N VAL A 211 7.38 3.25 -8.43
CA VAL A 211 7.13 2.86 -7.06
C VAL A 211 6.21 1.65 -7.08
N ILE A 212 6.76 0.47 -6.87
CA ILE A 212 6.04 -0.79 -6.99
C ILE A 212 5.84 -1.45 -5.62
N HIS A 213 4.68 -2.08 -5.44
CA HIS A 213 4.50 -3.00 -4.31
C HIS A 213 5.49 -4.15 -4.40
N GLN A 214 6.14 -4.48 -3.28
CA GLN A 214 7.26 -5.41 -3.24
C GLN A 214 6.96 -6.60 -2.32
N VAL A 215 7.05 -7.79 -2.88
CA VAL A 215 6.87 -9.05 -2.15
C VAL A 215 8.22 -9.74 -1.93
N SER A 216 9.03 -9.86 -2.99
CA SER A 216 10.34 -10.51 -2.96
C SER A 216 11.16 -10.12 -4.18
N ARG A 217 12.46 -10.45 -4.15
CA ARG A 217 13.36 -10.19 -5.29
C ARG A 217 12.88 -10.85 -6.60
N PRO A 218 12.52 -12.16 -6.63
CA PRO A 218 12.04 -12.78 -7.86
C PRO A 218 10.79 -12.11 -8.43
N HIS A 219 9.81 -11.75 -7.58
CA HIS A 219 8.59 -11.06 -8.00
C HIS A 219 8.90 -9.69 -8.59
N THR A 220 9.72 -8.89 -7.91
CA THR A 220 10.11 -7.56 -8.37
C THR A 220 10.85 -7.62 -9.70
N GLN A 221 11.81 -8.52 -9.85
CA GLN A 221 12.57 -8.69 -11.10
C GLN A 221 11.69 -9.13 -12.27
N ALA A 222 10.80 -10.11 -12.03
CA ALA A 222 9.87 -10.58 -13.04
C ALA A 222 8.91 -9.48 -13.50
N PHE A 223 8.42 -8.67 -12.55
CA PHE A 223 7.55 -7.53 -12.81
C PHE A 223 8.25 -6.45 -13.65
N ILE A 224 9.44 -6.01 -13.23
CA ILE A 224 10.26 -5.03 -13.96
C ILE A 224 10.51 -5.49 -15.39
N LYS A 225 10.93 -6.76 -15.56
CA LYS A 225 11.20 -7.36 -16.86
C LYS A 225 9.96 -7.41 -17.75
N SER A 226 8.81 -7.79 -17.20
CA SER A 226 7.56 -7.95 -17.97
C SER A 226 7.02 -6.61 -18.50
N LEU A 227 7.27 -5.52 -17.79
CA LEU A 227 6.82 -4.18 -18.16
C LEU A 227 7.85 -3.36 -18.94
N GLY A 228 9.07 -3.89 -19.11
CA GLY A 228 10.16 -3.19 -19.82
C GLY A 228 10.69 -1.97 -19.06
N VAL A 229 10.59 -1.98 -17.73
CA VAL A 229 11.03 -0.87 -16.88
C VAL A 229 12.53 -0.93 -16.64
N ASP A 230 13.22 0.21 -16.69
CA ASP A 230 14.63 0.32 -16.28
C ASP A 230 14.76 0.07 -14.77
N PRO A 231 15.52 -0.96 -14.33
CA PRO A 231 15.73 -1.25 -12.92
C PRO A 231 16.29 -0.08 -12.10
N LYS A 232 17.01 0.87 -12.73
CA LYS A 232 17.55 2.06 -12.06
C LYS A 232 16.47 3.04 -11.61
N LYS A 233 15.29 3.01 -12.25
CA LYS A 233 14.12 3.80 -11.91
C LYS A 233 13.24 3.14 -10.81
N VAL A 234 13.67 2.01 -10.26
CA VAL A 234 12.94 1.26 -9.21
C VAL A 234 13.77 1.21 -7.94
N MET A 235 13.23 1.75 -6.86
CA MET A 235 13.82 1.60 -5.52
C MET A 235 13.25 0.34 -4.86
N THR A 236 14.12 -0.49 -4.27
CA THR A 236 13.72 -1.71 -3.56
C THR A 236 13.98 -1.60 -2.07
N ILE A 237 13.01 -2.02 -1.25
CA ILE A 237 13.08 -1.99 0.22
C ILE A 237 12.80 -3.36 0.86
N PHE A 238 12.35 -4.35 0.10
CA PHE A 238 11.96 -5.66 0.63
C PHE A 238 13.10 -6.42 1.34
N GLY A 239 14.36 -6.13 1.00
CA GLY A 239 15.52 -6.76 1.66
C GLY A 239 15.67 -6.37 3.12
N GLU A 240 15.20 -5.19 3.50
CA GLU A 240 15.29 -4.64 4.85
C GLU A 240 13.94 -4.67 5.59
N HIS A 241 12.84 -4.55 4.85
CA HIS A 241 11.51 -4.37 5.43
C HIS A 241 10.55 -5.56 5.20
N GLY A 242 10.93 -6.54 4.36
CA GLY A 242 10.01 -7.62 3.97
C GLY A 242 8.84 -7.12 3.11
N ASN A 243 7.78 -7.93 3.03
CA ASN A 243 6.52 -7.53 2.42
C ASN A 243 5.65 -6.81 3.46
N ILE A 244 5.58 -5.50 3.37
CA ILE A 244 4.81 -4.62 4.26
C ILE A 244 3.44 -4.23 3.67
N GLY A 245 2.86 -5.12 2.88
CA GLY A 245 1.51 -4.92 2.34
C GLY A 245 1.33 -3.59 1.61
N PRO A 246 0.16 -2.92 1.79
CA PRO A 246 -0.15 -1.65 1.15
C PRO A 246 0.76 -0.49 1.57
N ALA A 247 1.39 -0.53 2.75
CA ALA A 247 2.37 0.46 3.20
C ALA A 247 3.62 0.53 2.29
N SER A 248 3.90 -0.51 1.51
CA SER A 248 5.09 -0.58 0.64
C SER A 248 5.18 0.60 -0.32
N VAL A 249 4.10 0.95 -1.00
CA VAL A 249 4.07 2.04 -2.00
C VAL A 249 4.35 3.41 -1.36
N PRO A 250 3.60 3.86 -0.33
CA PRO A 250 3.87 5.16 0.28
C PRO A 250 5.21 5.23 1.00
N ILE A 251 5.72 4.13 1.58
CA ILE A 251 7.05 4.12 2.21
C ILE A 251 8.15 4.30 1.16
N VAL A 252 8.07 3.63 0.00
CA VAL A 252 9.05 3.82 -1.08
C VAL A 252 9.00 5.26 -1.60
N LEU A 253 7.82 5.84 -1.76
CA LEU A 253 7.65 7.22 -2.19
C LEU A 253 8.29 8.20 -1.19
N SER A 254 8.04 8.01 0.12
CA SER A 254 8.67 8.80 1.20
C SER A 254 10.19 8.68 1.19
N LYS A 255 10.73 7.47 1.06
CA LYS A 255 12.19 7.25 0.98
C LYS A 255 12.81 7.92 -0.25
N LEU A 256 12.15 7.89 -1.40
CA LEU A 256 12.63 8.60 -2.59
C LEU A 256 12.68 10.12 -2.36
N LYS A 257 11.67 10.69 -1.67
CA LYS A 257 11.64 12.11 -1.25
C LYS A 257 12.81 12.41 -0.30
N GLU A 258 12.96 11.63 0.77
CA GLU A 258 14.01 11.80 1.79
C GLU A 258 15.43 11.73 1.19
N LEU A 259 15.65 10.89 0.18
CA LEU A 259 16.91 10.75 -0.53
C LEU A 259 17.13 11.82 -1.61
N GLY A 260 16.21 12.77 -1.79
CA GLY A 260 16.30 13.80 -2.83
C GLY A 260 16.27 13.26 -4.26
N ARG A 261 15.66 12.09 -4.46
CA ARG A 261 15.55 11.45 -5.77
C ARG A 261 14.35 11.92 -6.59
N LEU A 262 13.47 12.73 -6.00
CA LEU A 262 12.29 13.29 -6.64
C LEU A 262 12.51 14.79 -6.89
N LYS A 263 12.18 15.23 -8.10
CA LYS A 263 12.31 16.62 -8.55
C LYS A 263 10.96 17.14 -9.03
N LYS A 264 10.74 18.45 -8.94
CA LYS A 264 9.52 19.09 -9.45
C LYS A 264 9.33 18.75 -10.93
N GLY A 265 8.17 18.22 -11.26
CA GLY A 265 7.79 17.79 -12.61
C GLY A 265 8.08 16.30 -12.91
N ASP A 266 8.76 15.56 -12.01
CA ASP A 266 8.96 14.12 -12.19
C ASP A 266 7.61 13.38 -12.25
N ARG A 267 7.50 12.46 -13.20
CA ARG A 267 6.34 11.57 -13.36
C ARG A 267 6.60 10.24 -12.68
N ILE A 268 5.83 9.93 -11.66
CA ILE A 268 6.03 8.76 -10.80
C ILE A 268 4.88 7.78 -11.00
N ALA A 269 5.17 6.58 -11.49
CA ALA A 269 4.21 5.50 -11.57
C ALA A 269 4.12 4.76 -10.24
N LEU A 270 2.91 4.69 -9.65
CA LEU A 270 2.59 3.86 -8.50
C LEU A 270 1.95 2.56 -8.97
N LEU A 271 2.49 1.43 -8.58
CA LEU A 271 2.13 0.12 -9.12
C LEU A 271 1.83 -0.85 -7.98
N GLY A 272 0.56 -1.17 -7.79
CA GLY A 272 0.08 -2.12 -6.78
C GLY A 272 -0.53 -3.36 -7.41
N ILE A 273 -0.21 -4.52 -6.83
CA ILE A 273 -0.85 -5.79 -7.13
C ILE A 273 -1.06 -6.55 -5.82
N GLY A 274 -2.18 -7.22 -5.69
CA GLY A 274 -2.51 -7.93 -4.45
C GLY A 274 -3.51 -9.05 -4.66
N SER A 275 -3.80 -9.70 -3.56
CA SER A 275 -4.80 -10.77 -3.50
C SER A 275 -6.12 -10.31 -4.10
N GLY A 276 -6.82 -11.27 -4.75
CA GLY A 276 -8.09 -10.98 -5.36
C GLY A 276 -8.29 -11.66 -6.71
N LEU A 277 -7.36 -11.71 -7.69
CA LEU A 277 -6.26 -10.78 -7.89
C LEU A 277 -6.77 -9.41 -8.32
N ASN A 278 -6.14 -8.38 -7.82
CA ASN A 278 -6.38 -7.01 -8.26
C ASN A 278 -5.05 -6.32 -8.58
N CYS A 279 -5.06 -5.39 -9.53
CA CYS A 279 -3.91 -4.57 -9.88
C CYS A 279 -4.36 -3.14 -10.10
N SER A 280 -3.71 -2.21 -9.42
CA SER A 280 -3.95 -0.77 -9.53
C SER A 280 -2.66 -0.07 -9.93
N MET A 281 -2.77 0.85 -10.90
CA MET A 281 -1.65 1.67 -11.35
C MET A 281 -2.10 3.11 -11.41
N ALA A 282 -1.33 4.00 -10.80
CA ALA A 282 -1.65 5.42 -10.69
C ALA A 282 -0.41 6.28 -10.96
N GLU A 283 -0.61 7.57 -11.16
CA GLU A 283 0.48 8.52 -11.38
C GLU A 283 0.45 9.64 -10.35
N VAL A 284 1.63 10.01 -9.89
CA VAL A 284 1.90 11.26 -9.16
C VAL A 284 2.88 12.08 -9.98
N GLU A 285 2.53 13.32 -10.26
CA GLU A 285 3.43 14.35 -10.78
C GLU A 285 4.00 15.11 -9.58
N TRP A 286 5.34 15.05 -9.41
CA TRP A 286 6.02 15.56 -8.22
C TRP A 286 6.25 17.06 -8.23
#